data_ec08014f5e99d562dee799bc4a3ecf18
#
_entry.id   ec08014f5e99d562dee799bc4a3ecf18
#
_cell.length_a   1.000
_cell.length_b   1.000
_cell.length_c   1.000
_cell.angle_alpha   90.00
_cell.angle_beta   90.00
_cell.angle_gamma   90.00
#
_symmetry.space_group_name_H-M   'P 1'
#
loop_
_entity.id
_entity.type
_entity.pdbx_description
1 polymer ?
#
loop_
_entity_poly.entity_id
_entity_poly.type
_entity_poly.pdbx_seq_one_letter_code
_entity_poly.pdbx_strand_id
1 'polypeptide(L)'
;MKELKGSVLNTDSYDRRRFGQLLEMSEKLREVSKEGSKLFPSFQPLMGDLWAGLFKMKPELLEEVPEGLEMNHQLMERVMSDEGYQEFREFTRLDDLAAALGTTKYSETVLGWVKEQVQRDQNLADALQNYMNGKAGASQEASEALSSALNQNGNELSKMLAKAAQEATEAKENVKSLLGGMQAGSGESELKKVPLKDQLILAERLSHDKKMKDIAKWAGRMKVIANQKQRSKHKDAINRNGIKQGNSIEQLLPMELGTYASPITKMDFLRRYVEGQTLQYDTKGPEQLGKGPIILCLDQSGSMSGQDTISKGFALALMSIARKQRRDFAWIPFSSDAEEPLVYERGKITVQDMIKLATIFLGGGTEFEPPLREASRIIQQSRFNQADIVFVTDGESHASECFLQSWNELKDKKGFSVLSLLLGRESIHGVEGFSDRIVRASSFEDESVHQAFEI
;
A
#
# COMPACT_ATOMS: atom_id res chain seq x y z
N MET A 1 38.13 10.18 14.17
CA MET A 1 38.22 9.32 12.96
C MET A 1 37.97 10.19 11.75
N LYS A 2 38.88 10.18 10.73
CA LYS A 2 38.57 10.82 9.42
C LYS A 2 37.46 9.98 8.78
N GLU A 3 36.30 10.59 8.48
CA GLU A 3 35.30 9.96 7.61
C GLU A 3 35.96 9.64 6.27
N LEU A 4 36.04 8.37 5.92
CA LEU A 4 36.47 7.93 4.60
C LEU A 4 35.41 8.39 3.60
N LYS A 5 35.74 9.34 2.74
CA LYS A 5 34.88 9.85 1.67
C LYS A 5 35.34 9.21 0.37
N GLY A 6 34.53 8.29 -0.17
CA GLY A 6 34.84 7.64 -1.43
C GLY A 6 33.75 6.67 -1.84
N SER A 7 33.88 6.15 -3.03
CA SER A 7 33.02 5.12 -3.61
C SER A 7 33.87 4.24 -4.50
N VAL A 8 33.56 2.98 -4.57
CA VAL A 8 34.20 2.01 -5.50
C VAL A 8 33.42 1.86 -6.81
N LEU A 9 32.30 2.59 -6.92
CA LEU A 9 31.52 2.68 -8.15
C LEU A 9 31.66 4.03 -8.82
N ASN A 10 31.27 4.12 -10.09
CA ASN A 10 31.16 5.33 -10.90
C ASN A 10 30.09 6.33 -10.37
N THR A 11 30.10 6.64 -9.07
CA THR A 11 29.15 7.56 -8.43
C THR A 11 29.52 9.01 -8.63
N ASP A 12 28.52 9.87 -8.78
CA ASP A 12 28.66 11.32 -8.88
C ASP A 12 28.21 12.06 -7.61
N SER A 13 28.21 13.38 -7.66
CA SER A 13 27.79 14.22 -6.54
C SER A 13 26.28 14.11 -6.25
N TYR A 14 25.47 13.80 -7.28
CA TYR A 14 24.04 13.58 -7.12
C TYR A 14 23.77 12.29 -6.35
N ASP A 15 24.42 11.19 -6.72
CA ASP A 15 24.28 9.89 -6.07
C ASP A 15 24.60 9.99 -4.57
N ARG A 16 25.73 10.62 -4.24
CA ARG A 16 26.17 10.81 -2.84
C ARG A 16 25.20 11.66 -2.04
N ARG A 17 24.71 12.76 -2.61
CA ARG A 17 23.71 13.61 -1.96
C ARG A 17 22.40 12.87 -1.76
N ARG A 18 21.97 12.10 -2.76
CA ARG A 18 20.72 11.35 -2.69
C ARG A 18 20.77 10.28 -1.60
N PHE A 19 21.86 9.52 -1.54
CA PHE A 19 22.06 8.56 -0.46
C PHE A 19 22.11 9.22 0.92
N GLY A 20 22.77 10.38 1.06
CA GLY A 20 22.73 11.17 2.29
C GLY A 20 21.32 11.55 2.74
N GLN A 21 20.46 11.98 1.80
CA GLN A 21 19.05 12.25 2.09
C GLN A 21 18.29 11.00 2.55
N LEU A 22 18.57 9.83 1.96
CA LEU A 22 17.95 8.55 2.39
C LEU A 22 18.36 8.17 3.81
N LEU A 23 19.64 8.35 4.17
CA LEU A 23 20.10 8.15 5.55
C LEU A 23 19.39 9.08 6.55
N GLU A 24 19.07 10.31 6.17
CA GLU A 24 18.32 11.24 7.02
C GLU A 24 16.83 10.80 7.17
N MET A 25 16.25 10.22 6.12
CA MET A 25 14.84 9.81 6.10
C MET A 25 14.56 8.49 6.82
N SER A 26 15.50 7.52 6.77
CA SER A 26 15.32 6.17 7.34
C SER A 26 16.11 6.03 8.64
N GLU A 27 15.39 5.68 9.72
CA GLU A 27 16.01 5.39 11.01
C GLU A 27 16.81 4.09 10.93
N LYS A 28 16.26 3.10 10.24
CA LYS A 28 16.88 1.79 10.08
C LYS A 28 18.21 1.83 9.33
N LEU A 29 18.28 2.61 8.22
CA LEU A 29 19.54 2.82 7.49
C LEU A 29 20.63 3.46 8.39
N ARG A 30 20.22 4.42 9.23
CA ARG A 30 21.14 5.04 10.20
C ARG A 30 21.64 4.08 11.26
N GLU A 31 20.75 3.22 11.78
CA GLU A 31 21.13 2.18 12.76
C GLU A 31 22.14 1.21 12.15
N VAL A 32 21.85 0.67 10.98
CA VAL A 32 22.74 -0.26 10.26
C VAL A 32 24.08 0.41 9.94
N SER A 33 24.08 1.67 9.49
CA SER A 33 25.31 2.45 9.25
C SER A 33 26.14 2.60 10.50
N LYS A 34 25.53 2.96 11.64
CA LYS A 34 26.24 3.09 12.94
C LYS A 34 26.80 1.77 13.43
N GLU A 35 26.04 0.71 13.27
CA GLU A 35 26.46 -0.62 13.72
C GLU A 35 27.61 -1.14 12.85
N GLY A 36 27.51 -1.01 11.53
CA GLY A 36 28.54 -1.45 10.62
C GLY A 36 29.82 -0.64 10.73
N SER A 37 29.74 0.67 10.97
CA SER A 37 30.91 1.54 11.19
C SER A 37 31.68 1.22 12.47
N LYS A 38 31.10 0.42 13.39
CA LYS A 38 31.84 -0.14 14.54
C LYS A 38 32.69 -1.36 14.16
N LEU A 39 32.37 -2.00 13.04
CA LEU A 39 33.10 -3.18 12.57
C LEU A 39 34.24 -2.77 11.60
N PHE A 40 33.99 -1.88 10.66
CA PHE A 40 35.01 -1.26 9.81
C PHE A 40 34.61 0.13 9.32
N PRO A 41 35.57 1.07 9.17
CA PRO A 41 35.28 2.49 8.98
C PRO A 41 34.71 2.83 7.58
N SER A 42 34.89 1.94 6.58
CA SER A 42 34.36 2.11 5.22
C SER A 42 32.94 1.54 5.04
N PHE A 43 32.25 1.13 6.11
CA PHE A 43 30.91 0.54 5.99
C PHE A 43 29.84 1.51 5.45
N GLN A 44 29.84 2.77 5.90
CA GLN A 44 28.88 3.74 5.37
C GLN A 44 29.13 4.05 3.89
N PRO A 45 30.37 4.24 3.40
CA PRO A 45 30.66 4.23 1.95
C PRO A 45 30.14 3.00 1.22
N LEU A 46 30.32 1.80 1.77
CA LEU A 46 29.80 0.55 1.19
C LEU A 46 28.28 0.58 1.04
N MET A 47 27.55 1.08 2.04
CA MET A 47 26.10 1.25 1.93
C MET A 47 25.71 2.20 0.79
N GLY A 48 26.49 3.26 0.58
CA GLY A 48 26.32 4.18 -0.54
C GLY A 48 26.54 3.49 -1.89
N ASP A 49 27.56 2.63 -1.98
CA ASP A 49 27.85 1.84 -3.17
C ASP A 49 26.76 0.78 -3.44
N LEU A 50 26.29 0.09 -2.41
CA LEU A 50 25.14 -0.83 -2.52
C LEU A 50 23.90 -0.12 -3.05
N TRP A 51 23.59 1.07 -2.52
CA TRP A 51 22.48 1.86 -3.01
C TRP A 51 22.67 2.30 -4.47
N ALA A 52 23.83 2.82 -4.80
CA ALA A 52 24.15 3.24 -6.17
C ALA A 52 24.10 2.05 -7.15
N GLY A 53 24.63 0.90 -6.74
CA GLY A 53 24.57 -0.34 -7.50
C GLY A 53 23.14 -0.78 -7.83
N LEU A 54 22.21 -0.65 -6.86
CA LEU A 54 20.82 -0.99 -7.04
C LEU A 54 20.03 0.08 -7.83
N PHE A 55 20.34 1.36 -7.65
CA PHE A 55 19.56 2.47 -8.19
C PHE A 55 19.99 2.90 -9.61
N LYS A 56 21.30 2.97 -9.89
CA LYS A 56 21.83 3.53 -11.15
C LYS A 56 21.45 2.71 -12.37
N MET A 57 21.35 3.38 -13.52
CA MET A 57 21.15 2.72 -14.82
C MET A 57 22.31 1.80 -15.18
N LYS A 58 23.55 2.26 -14.99
CA LYS A 58 24.80 1.53 -15.28
C LYS A 58 25.78 1.74 -14.15
N PRO A 59 25.73 0.98 -13.07
CA PRO A 59 26.77 0.96 -12.07
C PRO A 59 27.97 0.17 -12.60
N GLU A 60 29.14 0.75 -12.50
CA GLU A 60 30.41 0.16 -12.94
C GLU A 60 31.42 0.29 -11.81
N LEU A 61 32.17 -0.80 -11.55
CA LEU A 61 33.28 -0.78 -10.61
C LEU A 61 34.42 0.09 -11.17
N LEU A 62 35.06 0.85 -10.32
CA LEU A 62 36.24 1.63 -10.68
C LEU A 62 37.45 0.68 -10.84
N GLU A 63 38.25 0.89 -11.90
CA GLU A 63 39.51 0.17 -12.10
C GLU A 63 40.55 0.55 -11.04
N GLU A 64 40.60 1.83 -10.68
CA GLU A 64 41.48 2.35 -9.62
C GLU A 64 40.69 2.41 -8.31
N VAL A 65 41.03 1.56 -7.35
CA VAL A 65 40.39 1.51 -6.05
C VAL A 65 40.93 2.63 -5.15
N PRO A 66 40.07 3.52 -4.60
CA PRO A 66 40.52 4.53 -3.67
C PRO A 66 41.13 3.91 -2.40
N GLU A 67 42.22 4.50 -1.90
CA GLU A 67 42.89 4.05 -0.69
C GLU A 67 41.92 3.91 0.50
N GLY A 68 41.95 2.78 1.15
CA GLY A 68 41.10 2.45 2.28
C GLY A 68 39.70 1.89 1.90
N LEU A 69 39.41 1.70 0.61
CA LEU A 69 38.15 1.10 0.15
C LEU A 69 38.31 -0.28 -0.54
N GLU A 70 39.46 -0.92 -0.36
CA GLU A 70 39.80 -2.20 -0.99
C GLU A 70 38.79 -3.30 -0.58
N MET A 71 38.40 -3.33 0.69
CA MET A 71 37.35 -4.25 1.17
C MET A 71 36.01 -4.00 0.49
N ASN A 72 35.64 -2.72 0.33
CA ASN A 72 34.39 -2.36 -0.31
C ASN A 72 34.38 -2.81 -1.76
N HIS A 73 35.49 -2.67 -2.45
CA HIS A 73 35.64 -3.11 -3.84
C HIS A 73 35.36 -4.62 -3.96
N GLN A 74 36.00 -5.46 -3.13
CA GLN A 74 35.81 -6.92 -3.15
C GLN A 74 34.37 -7.32 -2.81
N LEU A 75 33.76 -6.68 -1.82
CA LEU A 75 32.36 -6.94 -1.46
C LEU A 75 31.42 -6.57 -2.62
N MET A 76 31.63 -5.39 -3.24
CA MET A 76 30.83 -4.95 -4.36
C MET A 76 31.04 -5.82 -5.61
N GLU A 77 32.26 -6.23 -5.90
CA GLU A 77 32.58 -7.16 -6.99
C GLU A 77 31.82 -8.48 -6.79
N ARG A 78 31.86 -9.04 -5.58
CA ARG A 78 31.13 -10.26 -5.24
C ARG A 78 29.61 -10.10 -5.34
N VAL A 79 29.07 -8.98 -4.83
CA VAL A 79 27.64 -8.68 -4.91
C VAL A 79 27.19 -8.50 -6.37
N MET A 80 27.92 -7.72 -7.15
CA MET A 80 27.56 -7.39 -8.54
C MET A 80 27.73 -8.58 -9.51
N SER A 81 28.59 -9.56 -9.19
CA SER A 81 28.75 -10.79 -9.96
C SER A 81 27.67 -11.84 -9.69
N ASP A 82 26.82 -11.64 -8.68
CA ASP A 82 25.76 -12.58 -8.30
C ASP A 82 24.55 -12.45 -9.24
N GLU A 83 24.06 -13.58 -9.76
CA GLU A 83 22.89 -13.60 -10.66
C GLU A 83 21.64 -13.04 -9.98
N GLY A 84 21.43 -13.38 -8.70
CA GLY A 84 20.29 -12.88 -7.92
C GLY A 84 20.33 -11.36 -7.74
N TYR A 85 21.52 -10.75 -7.66
CA TYR A 85 21.65 -9.31 -7.66
C TYR A 85 21.22 -8.70 -9.00
N GLN A 86 21.60 -9.30 -10.13
CA GLN A 86 21.23 -8.77 -11.44
C GLN A 86 19.70 -8.82 -11.65
N GLU A 87 19.05 -9.89 -11.26
CA GLU A 87 17.58 -10.01 -11.30
C GLU A 87 16.92 -8.99 -10.38
N PHE A 88 17.39 -8.86 -9.15
CA PHE A 88 16.84 -7.91 -8.19
C PHE A 88 17.06 -6.46 -8.63
N ARG A 89 18.14 -6.17 -9.31
CA ARG A 89 18.44 -4.85 -9.83
C ARG A 89 17.44 -4.37 -10.89
N GLU A 90 16.86 -5.26 -11.70
CA GLU A 90 15.79 -4.87 -12.63
C GLU A 90 14.57 -4.32 -11.90
N PHE A 91 14.31 -4.80 -10.68
CA PHE A 91 13.24 -4.33 -9.84
C PHE A 91 13.55 -3.01 -9.10
N THR A 92 14.83 -2.74 -8.82
CA THR A 92 15.25 -1.58 -8.01
C THR A 92 15.72 -0.39 -8.83
N ARG A 93 16.08 -0.61 -10.10
CA ARG A 93 16.64 0.41 -10.98
C ARG A 93 15.72 1.63 -11.13
N LEU A 94 16.24 2.83 -10.82
CA LEU A 94 15.52 4.10 -10.83
C LEU A 94 14.28 4.14 -9.91
N ASP A 95 14.21 3.28 -8.93
CA ASP A 95 13.16 3.26 -7.92
C ASP A 95 13.77 3.53 -6.54
N ASP A 96 13.51 4.71 -6.00
CA ASP A 96 14.08 5.15 -4.72
C ASP A 96 13.68 4.26 -3.54
N LEU A 97 12.41 3.83 -3.48
CA LEU A 97 11.92 2.98 -2.40
C LEU A 97 12.54 1.58 -2.47
N ALA A 98 12.47 0.96 -3.65
CA ALA A 98 13.01 -0.38 -3.84
C ALA A 98 14.53 -0.42 -3.59
N ALA A 99 15.28 0.58 -4.11
CA ALA A 99 16.70 0.69 -3.88
C ALA A 99 17.04 0.93 -2.40
N ALA A 100 16.28 1.78 -1.68
CA ALA A 100 16.49 2.02 -0.25
C ALA A 100 16.23 0.77 0.60
N LEU A 101 15.12 0.04 0.33
CA LEU A 101 14.80 -1.22 1.01
C LEU A 101 15.84 -2.31 0.70
N GLY A 102 16.24 -2.42 -0.56
CA GLY A 102 17.30 -3.32 -0.98
C GLY A 102 18.63 -3.02 -0.29
N THR A 103 19.01 -1.75 -0.23
CA THR A 103 20.23 -1.31 0.46
C THR A 103 20.19 -1.67 1.95
N THR A 104 19.06 -1.44 2.61
CA THR A 104 18.90 -1.79 4.03
C THR A 104 19.13 -3.28 4.24
N LYS A 105 18.45 -4.12 3.46
CA LYS A 105 18.53 -5.57 3.58
C LYS A 105 19.89 -6.13 3.20
N TYR A 106 20.48 -5.63 2.13
CA TYR A 106 21.82 -6.04 1.70
C TYR A 106 22.88 -5.62 2.72
N SER A 107 22.80 -4.41 3.25
CA SER A 107 23.72 -3.93 4.27
C SER A 107 23.60 -4.74 5.58
N GLU A 108 22.39 -5.07 6.04
CA GLU A 108 22.17 -5.97 7.18
C GLU A 108 22.78 -7.34 6.93
N THR A 109 22.59 -7.87 5.74
CA THR A 109 23.10 -9.20 5.33
C THR A 109 24.61 -9.23 5.27
N VAL A 110 25.22 -8.26 4.61
CA VAL A 110 26.69 -8.15 4.52
C VAL A 110 27.29 -7.96 5.92
N LEU A 111 26.70 -7.11 6.75
CA LEU A 111 27.16 -6.89 8.12
C LEU A 111 27.07 -8.17 8.96
N GLY A 112 25.95 -8.89 8.86
CA GLY A 112 25.75 -10.17 9.55
C GLY A 112 26.77 -11.21 9.12
N TRP A 113 26.97 -11.38 7.80
CA TRP A 113 27.93 -12.32 7.23
C TRP A 113 29.36 -11.97 7.66
N VAL A 114 29.79 -10.71 7.57
CA VAL A 114 31.14 -10.30 8.01
C VAL A 114 31.33 -10.57 9.50
N LYS A 115 30.33 -10.29 10.36
CA LYS A 115 30.40 -10.62 11.79
C LYS A 115 30.60 -12.12 12.04
N GLU A 116 29.91 -12.97 11.29
CA GLU A 116 30.07 -14.41 11.38
C GLU A 116 31.45 -14.86 10.93
N GLN A 117 31.99 -14.27 9.85
CA GLN A 117 33.35 -14.59 9.39
C GLN A 117 34.41 -14.15 10.42
N VAL A 118 34.24 -12.98 11.04
CA VAL A 118 35.12 -12.49 12.13
C VAL A 118 35.13 -13.44 13.34
N GLN A 119 34.02 -14.09 13.63
CA GLN A 119 33.98 -15.12 14.70
C GLN A 119 34.66 -16.44 14.31
N ARG A 120 34.66 -16.77 13.00
CA ARG A 120 35.24 -18.03 12.49
C ARG A 120 36.74 -17.90 12.18
N ASP A 121 37.23 -16.71 11.83
CA ASP A 121 38.60 -16.45 11.40
C ASP A 121 39.28 -15.32 12.22
N GLN A 122 40.24 -15.74 13.06
CA GLN A 122 41.01 -14.81 13.91
C GLN A 122 41.85 -13.83 13.08
N ASN A 123 42.35 -14.24 11.91
CA ASN A 123 43.15 -13.37 11.06
C ASN A 123 42.32 -12.21 10.53
N LEU A 124 41.07 -12.47 10.12
CA LEU A 124 40.15 -11.42 9.69
C LEU A 124 39.78 -10.50 10.87
N ALA A 125 39.59 -11.05 12.08
CA ALA A 125 39.31 -10.27 13.27
C ALA A 125 40.45 -9.29 13.58
N ASP A 126 41.69 -9.76 13.60
CA ASP A 126 42.87 -8.96 13.89
C ASP A 126 43.14 -7.91 12.80
N ALA A 127 42.97 -8.26 11.52
CA ALA A 127 43.09 -7.34 10.39
C ALA A 127 42.06 -6.20 10.45
N LEU A 128 40.78 -6.51 10.76
CA LEU A 128 39.73 -5.50 10.93
C LEU A 128 40.00 -4.60 12.14
N GLN A 129 40.50 -5.15 13.24
CA GLN A 129 40.88 -4.34 14.41
C GLN A 129 42.03 -3.39 14.10
N ASN A 130 43.05 -3.83 13.33
CA ASN A 130 44.12 -2.98 12.86
C ASN A 130 43.61 -1.87 11.91
N TYR A 131 42.67 -2.21 11.03
CA TYR A 131 42.03 -1.24 10.13
C TYR A 131 41.22 -0.19 10.92
N MET A 132 40.44 -0.60 11.91
CA MET A 132 39.72 0.30 12.82
C MET A 132 40.68 1.26 13.57
N ASN A 133 41.87 0.78 13.94
CA ASN A 133 42.85 1.58 14.64
C ASN A 133 43.64 2.49 13.69
N GLY A 134 43.39 2.46 12.37
CA GLY A 134 44.05 3.34 11.39
C GLY A 134 45.52 3.02 11.16
N LYS A 135 45.95 1.76 11.35
CA LYS A 135 47.34 1.37 11.04
C LYS A 135 47.61 1.45 9.54
N ALA A 136 48.81 1.90 9.17
CA ALA A 136 49.20 1.96 7.77
C ALA A 136 49.19 0.55 7.13
N GLY A 137 48.62 0.40 5.93
CA GLY A 137 48.48 -0.89 5.23
C GLY A 137 47.39 -1.82 5.73
N ALA A 138 46.75 -1.49 6.87
CA ALA A 138 45.76 -2.39 7.46
C ALA A 138 44.46 -2.57 6.62
N SER A 139 44.13 -1.61 5.75
CA SER A 139 43.02 -1.76 4.80
C SER A 139 43.28 -2.85 3.78
N GLN A 140 44.52 -2.98 3.32
CA GLN A 140 44.95 -4.01 2.38
C GLN A 140 44.99 -5.38 3.06
N GLU A 141 45.53 -5.46 4.29
CA GLU A 141 45.55 -6.70 5.09
C GLU A 141 44.10 -7.20 5.34
N ALA A 142 43.19 -6.31 5.70
CA ALA A 142 41.78 -6.64 5.89
C ALA A 142 41.08 -7.08 4.58
N SER A 143 41.46 -6.49 3.47
CA SER A 143 40.99 -6.87 2.13
C SER A 143 41.44 -8.29 1.74
N GLU A 144 42.74 -8.63 1.98
CA GLU A 144 43.28 -9.96 1.69
C GLU A 144 42.63 -11.04 2.55
N ALA A 145 42.46 -10.76 3.86
CA ALA A 145 41.76 -11.69 4.76
C ALA A 145 40.28 -11.88 4.36
N LEU A 146 39.58 -10.80 3.98
CA LEU A 146 38.22 -10.87 3.47
C LEU A 146 38.12 -11.66 2.14
N SER A 147 39.06 -11.49 1.23
CA SER A 147 39.13 -12.24 -0.03
C SER A 147 39.20 -13.76 0.25
N SER A 148 40.02 -14.16 1.22
CA SER A 148 40.14 -15.54 1.65
C SER A 148 38.82 -16.09 2.19
N ALA A 149 38.11 -15.30 3.02
CA ALA A 149 36.78 -15.65 3.53
C ALA A 149 35.70 -15.73 2.43
N LEU A 150 35.73 -14.81 1.45
CA LEU A 150 34.82 -14.83 0.29
C LEU A 150 35.05 -16.04 -0.61
N ASN A 151 36.30 -16.45 -0.81
CA ASN A 151 36.62 -17.64 -1.59
C ASN A 151 36.12 -18.93 -0.91
N GLN A 152 36.16 -19.00 0.41
CA GLN A 152 35.71 -20.16 1.17
C GLN A 152 34.18 -20.19 1.34
N ASN A 153 33.57 -19.06 1.70
CA ASN A 153 32.17 -18.98 2.15
C ASN A 153 31.30 -18.03 1.31
N GLY A 154 31.77 -17.58 0.13
CA GLY A 154 31.02 -16.61 -0.71
C GLY A 154 29.68 -17.14 -1.22
N ASN A 155 29.51 -18.46 -1.35
CA ASN A 155 28.22 -19.07 -1.71
C ASN A 155 27.18 -18.94 -0.60
N GLU A 156 27.60 -18.89 0.66
CA GLU A 156 26.73 -18.61 1.80
C GLU A 156 26.19 -17.16 1.72
N LEU A 157 27.08 -16.21 1.45
CA LEU A 157 26.71 -14.82 1.23
C LEU A 157 25.70 -14.67 0.08
N SER A 158 25.92 -15.32 -1.07
CA SER A 158 25.00 -15.27 -2.21
C SER A 158 23.58 -15.74 -1.84
N LYS A 159 23.46 -16.85 -1.11
CA LYS A 159 22.16 -17.34 -0.61
C LYS A 159 21.48 -16.36 0.34
N MET A 160 22.25 -15.73 1.23
CA MET A 160 21.73 -14.71 2.15
C MET A 160 21.28 -13.46 1.40
N LEU A 161 22.01 -13.02 0.37
CA LEU A 161 21.63 -11.88 -0.47
C LEU A 161 20.37 -12.16 -1.29
N ALA A 162 20.21 -13.37 -1.84
CA ALA A 162 18.98 -13.75 -2.54
C ALA A 162 17.76 -13.68 -1.62
N LYS A 163 17.89 -14.14 -0.36
CA LYS A 163 16.82 -13.99 0.64
C LYS A 163 16.54 -12.53 0.97
N ALA A 164 17.59 -11.70 1.12
CA ALA A 164 17.47 -10.26 1.38
C ALA A 164 16.75 -9.54 0.22
N ALA A 165 17.02 -9.91 -1.03
CA ALA A 165 16.33 -9.41 -2.21
C ALA A 165 14.83 -9.74 -2.17
N GLN A 166 14.48 -10.97 -1.82
CA GLN A 166 13.09 -11.40 -1.68
C GLN A 166 12.38 -10.62 -0.56
N GLU A 167 13.01 -10.46 0.59
CA GLU A 167 12.45 -9.69 1.72
C GLU A 167 12.24 -8.21 1.35
N ALA A 168 13.17 -7.60 0.61
CA ALA A 168 13.03 -6.21 0.14
C ALA A 168 11.89 -6.05 -0.88
N THR A 169 11.75 -7.02 -1.79
CA THR A 169 10.64 -7.06 -2.75
C THR A 169 9.30 -7.19 -2.04
N GLU A 170 9.19 -8.11 -1.09
CA GLU A 170 7.98 -8.29 -0.28
C GLU A 170 7.64 -7.03 0.54
N ALA A 171 8.65 -6.37 1.11
CA ALA A 171 8.46 -5.12 1.86
C ALA A 171 7.87 -4.02 0.96
N LYS A 172 8.40 -3.83 -0.26
CA LYS A 172 7.84 -2.86 -1.22
C LYS A 172 6.41 -3.20 -1.62
N GLU A 173 6.10 -4.47 -1.92
CA GLU A 173 4.75 -4.89 -2.29
C GLU A 173 3.75 -4.70 -1.13
N ASN A 174 4.16 -4.90 0.12
CA ASN A 174 3.33 -4.64 1.29
C ASN A 174 3.03 -3.12 1.44
N VAL A 175 4.04 -2.26 1.26
CA VAL A 175 3.85 -0.80 1.24
C VAL A 175 2.90 -0.40 0.12
N LYS A 176 3.09 -0.94 -1.09
CA LYS A 176 2.24 -0.70 -2.25
C LYS A 176 0.80 -1.20 -2.03
N SER A 177 0.62 -2.32 -1.36
CA SER A 177 -0.70 -2.86 -1.00
C SER A 177 -1.47 -1.92 -0.08
N LEU A 178 -0.80 -1.27 0.87
CA LEU A 178 -1.42 -0.29 1.76
C LEU A 178 -1.64 1.08 1.09
N LEU A 179 -0.62 1.63 0.45
CA LEU A 179 -0.63 3.00 -0.07
C LEU A 179 -1.07 3.10 -1.53
N GLY A 180 -0.90 2.04 -2.30
CA GLY A 180 -1.20 2.01 -3.72
C GLY A 180 -2.68 2.18 -4.06
N GLY A 181 -2.94 2.60 -5.30
CA GLY A 181 -4.28 2.77 -5.83
C GLY A 181 -5.00 1.45 -6.10
N MET A 182 -6.32 1.56 -6.32
CA MET A 182 -7.19 0.40 -6.58
C MET A 182 -7.08 -0.15 -8.00
N GLN A 183 -6.55 0.60 -8.96
CA GLN A 183 -6.48 0.17 -10.37
C GLN A 183 -5.22 -0.65 -10.64
N ALA A 184 -5.33 -1.66 -11.49
CA ALA A 184 -4.16 -2.38 -12.00
C ALA A 184 -3.20 -1.38 -12.68
N GLY A 185 -1.92 -1.40 -12.29
CA GLY A 185 -0.90 -0.46 -12.75
C GLY A 185 -0.87 0.92 -12.07
N SER A 186 -1.93 1.34 -11.36
CA SER A 186 -1.96 2.63 -10.64
C SER A 186 -1.24 2.59 -9.29
N GLY A 187 -0.90 1.40 -8.79
CA GLY A 187 -0.27 1.23 -7.48
C GLY A 187 1.03 2.03 -7.34
N GLU A 188 1.88 2.03 -8.36
CA GLU A 188 3.13 2.80 -8.35
C GLU A 188 2.91 4.31 -8.55
N SER A 189 1.96 4.71 -9.39
CA SER A 189 1.66 6.13 -9.60
C SER A 189 1.07 6.78 -8.36
N GLU A 190 0.25 6.06 -7.60
CA GLU A 190 -0.27 6.51 -6.31
C GLU A 190 0.81 6.50 -5.22
N LEU A 191 1.68 5.49 -5.23
CA LEU A 191 2.81 5.41 -4.32
C LEU A 191 3.77 6.60 -4.50
N LYS A 192 4.05 7.00 -5.73
CA LYS A 192 4.89 8.18 -6.05
C LYS A 192 4.32 9.51 -5.53
N LYS A 193 3.01 9.58 -5.25
CA LYS A 193 2.40 10.79 -4.66
C LYS A 193 2.64 10.90 -3.15
N VAL A 194 3.01 9.80 -2.50
CA VAL A 194 3.31 9.77 -1.07
C VAL A 194 4.78 10.12 -0.87
N PRO A 195 5.13 11.01 0.09
CA PRO A 195 6.54 11.31 0.39
C PRO A 195 7.35 10.05 0.69
N LEU A 196 8.56 9.95 0.14
CA LEU A 196 9.42 8.78 0.33
C LEU A 196 9.69 8.47 1.81
N LYS A 197 9.84 9.52 2.63
CA LYS A 197 9.99 9.38 4.08
C LYS A 197 8.85 8.58 4.72
N ASP A 198 7.60 8.86 4.35
CA ASP A 198 6.43 8.17 4.90
C ASP A 198 6.35 6.73 4.41
N GLN A 199 6.78 6.48 3.16
CA GLN A 199 6.88 5.12 2.62
C GLN A 199 7.92 4.29 3.39
N LEU A 200 9.07 4.86 3.71
CA LEU A 200 10.13 4.20 4.49
C LEU A 200 9.69 3.92 5.93
N ILE A 201 9.07 4.89 6.60
CA ILE A 201 8.51 4.70 7.95
C ILE A 201 7.49 3.55 7.96
N LEU A 202 6.62 3.49 6.96
CA LEU A 202 5.64 2.41 6.85
C LEU A 202 6.32 1.05 6.62
N ALA A 203 7.32 1.00 5.73
CA ALA A 203 8.09 -0.21 5.46
C ALA A 203 8.80 -0.74 6.73
N GLU A 204 9.39 0.14 7.52
CA GLU A 204 10.03 -0.18 8.79
C GLU A 204 9.02 -0.78 9.78
N ARG A 205 7.84 -0.17 9.94
CA ARG A 205 6.77 -0.71 10.78
C ARG A 205 6.28 -2.08 10.32
N LEU A 206 6.03 -2.21 9.01
CA LEU A 206 5.63 -3.49 8.41
C LEU A 206 6.68 -4.59 8.61
N SER A 207 7.97 -4.25 8.64
CA SER A 207 9.04 -5.25 8.84
C SER A 207 9.01 -5.89 10.23
N HIS A 208 8.57 -5.15 11.23
CA HIS A 208 8.59 -5.60 12.64
C HIS A 208 7.28 -6.25 13.10
N ASP A 209 6.16 -6.00 12.42
CA ASP A 209 4.84 -6.48 12.84
C ASP A 209 4.22 -7.43 11.79
N LYS A 210 4.13 -8.72 12.15
CA LYS A 210 3.51 -9.75 11.30
C LYS A 210 2.03 -9.44 11.02
N LYS A 211 1.30 -8.97 12.04
CA LYS A 211 -0.12 -8.63 11.91
C LYS A 211 -0.32 -7.51 10.89
N MET A 212 0.52 -6.48 10.93
CA MET A 212 0.52 -5.39 9.96
C MET A 212 0.81 -5.86 8.54
N LYS A 213 1.73 -6.84 8.35
CA LYS A 213 1.98 -7.44 7.03
C LYS A 213 0.74 -8.16 6.50
N ASP A 214 0.07 -8.92 7.33
CA ASP A 214 -1.13 -9.66 6.94
C ASP A 214 -2.28 -8.69 6.60
N ILE A 215 -2.47 -7.62 7.38
CA ILE A 215 -3.42 -6.53 7.05
C ILE A 215 -3.10 -5.90 5.69
N ALA A 216 -1.82 -5.64 5.41
CA ALA A 216 -1.39 -5.08 4.12
C ALA A 216 -1.73 -6.01 2.95
N LYS A 217 -1.49 -7.32 3.09
CA LYS A 217 -1.85 -8.34 2.09
C LYS A 217 -3.36 -8.37 1.85
N TRP A 218 -4.16 -8.38 2.91
CA TRP A 218 -5.62 -8.34 2.80
C TRP A 218 -6.13 -7.04 2.18
N ALA A 219 -5.60 -5.90 2.58
CA ALA A 219 -5.95 -4.61 1.97
C ALA A 219 -5.67 -4.61 0.46
N GLY A 220 -4.55 -5.18 0.02
CA GLY A 220 -4.24 -5.34 -1.40
C GLY A 220 -5.29 -6.18 -2.14
N ARG A 221 -5.65 -7.36 -1.59
CA ARG A 221 -6.68 -8.24 -2.18
C ARG A 221 -8.05 -7.55 -2.24
N MET A 222 -8.50 -6.97 -1.14
CA MET A 222 -9.79 -6.29 -1.05
C MET A 222 -9.88 -5.08 -1.99
N LYS A 223 -8.80 -4.34 -2.20
CA LYS A 223 -8.74 -3.23 -3.17
C LYS A 223 -8.94 -3.71 -4.61
N VAL A 224 -8.36 -4.86 -4.99
CA VAL A 224 -8.58 -5.45 -6.32
C VAL A 224 -10.04 -5.81 -6.51
N ILE A 225 -10.65 -6.49 -5.53
CA ILE A 225 -12.07 -6.88 -5.54
C ILE A 225 -12.96 -5.62 -5.61
N ALA A 226 -12.69 -4.64 -4.76
CA ALA A 226 -13.41 -3.38 -4.73
C ALA A 226 -13.39 -2.66 -6.09
N ASN A 227 -12.24 -2.64 -6.76
CA ASN A 227 -12.13 -2.06 -8.09
C ASN A 227 -12.93 -2.83 -9.16
N GLN A 228 -12.97 -4.16 -9.08
CA GLN A 228 -13.77 -4.99 -9.98
C GLN A 228 -15.26 -4.72 -9.79
N LYS A 229 -15.75 -4.71 -8.56
CA LYS A 229 -17.16 -4.42 -8.24
C LYS A 229 -17.58 -3.00 -8.66
N GLN A 230 -16.72 -2.02 -8.44
CA GLN A 230 -16.96 -0.64 -8.90
C GLN A 230 -17.05 -0.52 -10.44
N ARG A 231 -16.26 -1.31 -11.17
CA ARG A 231 -16.29 -1.33 -12.64
C ARG A 231 -17.52 -2.05 -13.19
N SER A 232 -17.97 -3.15 -12.57
CA SER A 232 -19.18 -3.87 -12.98
C SER A 232 -20.42 -2.99 -12.78
N LYS A 233 -20.57 -2.35 -11.62
CA LYS A 233 -21.66 -1.39 -11.37
C LYS A 233 -21.74 -0.28 -12.41
N HIS A 234 -20.60 0.23 -12.85
CA HIS A 234 -20.58 1.29 -13.89
C HIS A 234 -21.02 0.78 -15.26
N LYS A 235 -20.77 -0.49 -15.59
CA LYS A 235 -21.22 -1.11 -16.84
C LYS A 235 -22.72 -1.41 -16.83
N ASP A 236 -23.26 -1.86 -15.71
CA ASP A 236 -24.67 -2.23 -15.54
C ASP A 236 -25.59 -0.99 -15.53
N ALA A 237 -25.05 0.19 -15.22
CA ALA A 237 -25.77 1.45 -15.20
C ALA A 237 -26.12 2.01 -16.59
N ILE A 238 -25.63 1.42 -17.68
CA ILE A 238 -25.97 1.82 -19.06
C ILE A 238 -27.20 1.02 -19.51
N ASN A 239 -28.34 1.25 -18.90
CA ASN A 239 -29.61 0.80 -19.44
C ASN A 239 -29.97 1.61 -20.67
N ARG A 240 -30.06 0.95 -21.82
CA ARG A 240 -30.50 1.52 -23.10
C ARG A 240 -32.04 1.58 -23.11
N ASN A 241 -32.63 2.45 -22.32
CA ASN A 241 -34.06 2.53 -22.08
C ASN A 241 -34.74 3.59 -22.93
N GLY A 242 -34.57 3.56 -24.23
CA GLY A 242 -35.29 4.49 -25.11
C GLY A 242 -34.52 4.86 -26.37
N ILE A 243 -35.18 5.61 -27.25
CA ILE A 243 -34.60 6.17 -28.46
C ILE A 243 -34.78 7.67 -28.40
N LYS A 244 -33.72 8.41 -28.62
CA LYS A 244 -33.70 9.87 -28.75
C LYS A 244 -33.00 10.28 -30.03
N GLN A 245 -33.21 11.52 -30.46
CA GLN A 245 -32.44 12.13 -31.54
C GLN A 245 -31.18 12.80 -31.02
N GLY A 246 -30.09 12.70 -31.77
CA GLY A 246 -28.81 13.31 -31.40
C GLY A 246 -27.73 13.04 -32.43
N ASN A 247 -26.48 13.37 -32.06
CA ASN A 247 -25.31 13.23 -32.93
C ASN A 247 -24.13 12.54 -32.23
N SER A 248 -24.38 11.69 -31.23
CA SER A 248 -23.35 10.91 -30.54
C SER A 248 -23.12 9.58 -31.27
N ILE A 249 -21.95 9.42 -31.87
CA ILE A 249 -21.58 8.22 -32.66
C ILE A 249 -21.67 6.94 -31.82
N GLU A 250 -21.24 7.00 -30.52
CA GLU A 250 -21.21 5.85 -29.64
C GLU A 250 -22.61 5.32 -29.28
N GLN A 251 -23.63 6.12 -29.46
CA GLN A 251 -25.02 5.83 -29.11
C GLN A 251 -25.91 5.56 -30.31
N LEU A 252 -25.40 5.66 -31.54
CA LEU A 252 -26.18 5.44 -32.76
C LEU A 252 -26.83 4.05 -32.78
N LEU A 253 -28.10 4.01 -33.23
CA LEU A 253 -28.76 2.74 -33.49
C LEU A 253 -28.08 2.01 -34.69
N PRO A 254 -28.01 0.67 -34.65
CA PRO A 254 -27.44 -0.11 -35.75
C PRO A 254 -28.05 0.22 -37.14
N MET A 255 -29.34 0.57 -37.18
CA MET A 255 -30.00 0.98 -38.40
C MET A 255 -29.44 2.27 -38.99
N GLU A 256 -29.03 3.22 -38.16
CA GLU A 256 -28.41 4.47 -38.62
C GLU A 256 -27.00 4.20 -39.20
N LEU A 257 -26.28 3.22 -38.62
CA LEU A 257 -25.00 2.77 -39.19
C LEU A 257 -25.22 2.08 -40.56
N GLY A 258 -26.33 1.38 -40.73
CA GLY A 258 -26.75 0.83 -42.05
C GLY A 258 -26.99 1.93 -43.09
N THR A 259 -27.66 3.04 -42.70
CA THR A 259 -27.86 4.19 -43.59
C THR A 259 -26.57 4.90 -43.95
N TYR A 260 -25.61 4.96 -43.04
CA TYR A 260 -24.26 5.47 -43.32
C TYR A 260 -23.46 4.58 -44.27
N ALA A 261 -23.60 3.25 -44.15
CA ALA A 261 -22.87 2.28 -45.00
C ALA A 261 -23.37 2.25 -46.46
N SER A 262 -24.62 2.62 -46.69
CA SER A 262 -25.21 2.62 -48.04
C SER A 262 -24.85 3.88 -48.81
N PRO A 263 -24.28 3.79 -50.04
CA PRO A 263 -23.93 4.95 -50.85
C PRO A 263 -25.11 5.87 -51.17
N ILE A 264 -26.32 5.30 -51.25
CA ILE A 264 -27.54 6.04 -51.63
C ILE A 264 -28.04 6.92 -50.47
N THR A 265 -27.96 6.43 -49.24
CA THR A 265 -28.51 7.09 -48.05
C THR A 265 -27.46 7.82 -47.22
N LYS A 266 -26.18 7.68 -47.56
CA LYS A 266 -25.06 8.27 -46.82
C LYS A 266 -25.17 9.79 -46.67
N MET A 267 -25.57 10.49 -47.74
CA MET A 267 -25.69 11.96 -47.71
C MET A 267 -26.85 12.43 -46.83
N ASP A 268 -27.96 11.70 -46.80
CA ASP A 268 -29.06 11.95 -45.88
C ASP A 268 -28.67 11.68 -44.42
N PHE A 269 -27.94 10.57 -44.14
CA PHE A 269 -27.39 10.32 -42.84
C PHE A 269 -26.47 11.46 -42.35
N LEU A 270 -25.53 11.92 -43.17
CA LEU A 270 -24.61 12.99 -42.81
C LEU A 270 -25.35 14.30 -42.50
N ARG A 271 -26.39 14.64 -43.29
CA ARG A 271 -27.25 15.80 -43.03
C ARG A 271 -27.92 15.67 -41.63
N ARG A 272 -28.61 14.54 -41.39
CA ARG A 272 -29.31 14.28 -40.12
C ARG A 272 -28.35 14.24 -38.94
N TYR A 273 -27.15 13.72 -39.17
CA TYR A 273 -26.11 13.68 -38.13
C TYR A 273 -25.65 15.08 -37.71
N VAL A 274 -25.37 15.96 -38.67
CA VAL A 274 -24.97 17.35 -38.38
C VAL A 274 -26.13 18.13 -37.73
N GLU A 275 -27.38 17.87 -38.14
CA GLU A 275 -28.56 18.48 -37.54
C GLU A 275 -28.98 17.86 -36.19
N GLY A 276 -28.28 16.83 -35.70
CA GLY A 276 -28.62 16.14 -34.45
C GLY A 276 -29.92 15.33 -34.53
N GLN A 277 -30.34 14.88 -35.69
CA GLN A 277 -31.59 14.17 -35.96
C GLN A 277 -31.42 12.66 -36.13
N THR A 278 -30.19 12.12 -36.00
CA THR A 278 -29.98 10.69 -36.05
C THR A 278 -30.55 10.01 -34.81
N LEU A 279 -31.09 8.81 -34.98
CA LEU A 279 -31.63 8.01 -33.88
C LEU A 279 -30.47 7.35 -33.08
N GLN A 280 -30.50 7.57 -31.80
CA GLN A 280 -29.54 7.01 -30.90
C GLN A 280 -30.24 6.42 -29.65
N TYR A 281 -29.57 5.47 -29.00
CA TYR A 281 -30.05 4.96 -27.74
C TYR A 281 -30.09 6.10 -26.69
N ASP A 282 -31.22 6.24 -26.01
CA ASP A 282 -31.27 7.08 -24.80
C ASP A 282 -30.61 6.33 -23.64
N THR A 283 -29.38 6.65 -23.41
CA THR A 283 -28.62 6.16 -22.28
C THR A 283 -28.90 7.08 -21.10
N LYS A 284 -30.09 6.98 -20.54
CA LYS A 284 -30.33 7.49 -19.18
C LYS A 284 -29.66 6.48 -18.24
N GLY A 285 -28.39 6.74 -17.94
CA GLY A 285 -27.86 6.23 -16.69
C GLY A 285 -28.66 6.88 -15.55
N PRO A 286 -28.84 6.20 -14.41
CA PRO A 286 -29.32 6.88 -13.22
C PRO A 286 -28.43 8.13 -13.06
N GLU A 287 -29.06 9.31 -12.92
CA GLU A 287 -28.33 10.51 -12.54
C GLU A 287 -27.38 10.08 -11.43
N GLN A 288 -26.09 10.25 -11.65
CA GLN A 288 -25.12 10.06 -10.55
C GLN A 288 -25.39 11.21 -9.58
N LEU A 289 -26.40 11.05 -8.76
CA LEU A 289 -26.50 11.77 -7.51
C LEU A 289 -25.14 11.65 -6.88
N GLY A 290 -24.48 12.77 -6.60
CA GLY A 290 -23.13 12.77 -6.10
C GLY A 290 -23.03 11.77 -4.96
N LYS A 291 -22.13 10.79 -5.08
CA LYS A 291 -21.99 9.73 -4.08
C LYS A 291 -21.79 10.38 -2.71
N GLY A 292 -22.66 10.07 -1.77
CA GLY A 292 -22.60 10.57 -0.41
C GLY A 292 -21.32 10.18 0.34
N PRO A 293 -21.03 10.76 1.50
CA PRO A 293 -19.92 10.32 2.35
C PRO A 293 -20.09 8.86 2.79
N ILE A 294 -18.99 8.21 3.19
CA ILE A 294 -19.01 6.83 3.69
C ILE A 294 -18.76 6.86 5.20
N ILE A 295 -19.61 6.19 5.97
CA ILE A 295 -19.42 5.95 7.40
C ILE A 295 -19.24 4.45 7.61
N LEU A 296 -18.12 4.03 8.18
CA LEU A 296 -17.85 2.65 8.54
C LEU A 296 -17.91 2.49 10.05
N CYS A 297 -18.93 1.76 10.54
CA CYS A 297 -18.97 1.25 11.90
C CYS A 297 -18.40 -0.16 11.90
N LEU A 298 -17.26 -0.37 12.54
CA LEU A 298 -16.56 -1.66 12.51
C LEU A 298 -16.42 -2.20 13.92
N ASP A 299 -17.00 -3.36 14.14
CA ASP A 299 -16.91 -4.11 15.38
C ASP A 299 -15.47 -4.56 15.63
N GLN A 300 -14.97 -4.25 16.82
CA GLN A 300 -13.63 -4.58 17.32
C GLN A 300 -13.74 -5.33 18.66
N SER A 301 -14.84 -6.02 18.89
CA SER A 301 -15.07 -6.86 20.07
C SER A 301 -14.15 -8.08 20.12
N GLY A 302 -14.16 -8.77 21.24
CA GLY A 302 -13.32 -9.95 21.46
C GLY A 302 -13.59 -11.08 20.46
N SER A 303 -14.83 -11.29 20.03
CA SER A 303 -15.24 -12.29 19.02
C SER A 303 -14.61 -12.03 17.66
N MET A 304 -14.48 -10.77 17.27
CA MET A 304 -13.84 -10.35 16.02
C MET A 304 -12.32 -10.59 15.96
N SER A 305 -11.69 -11.04 17.06
CA SER A 305 -10.21 -11.20 17.13
C SER A 305 -9.66 -12.12 16.04
N GLY A 306 -10.38 -13.17 15.69
CA GLY A 306 -10.00 -14.10 14.61
C GLY A 306 -10.12 -13.50 13.20
N GLN A 307 -10.93 -12.48 13.02
CA GLN A 307 -11.18 -11.80 11.75
C GLN A 307 -10.62 -10.38 11.69
N ASP A 308 -9.95 -9.90 12.75
CA ASP A 308 -9.45 -8.54 12.87
C ASP A 308 -8.53 -8.13 11.71
N THR A 309 -7.65 -9.02 11.27
CA THR A 309 -6.73 -8.74 10.15
C THR A 309 -7.47 -8.51 8.82
N ILE A 310 -8.48 -9.33 8.55
CA ILE A 310 -9.25 -9.25 7.30
C ILE A 310 -10.20 -8.05 7.36
N SER A 311 -10.84 -7.81 8.51
CA SER A 311 -11.75 -6.68 8.72
C SER A 311 -11.06 -5.33 8.51
N LYS A 312 -9.81 -5.21 8.98
CA LYS A 312 -8.99 -4.02 8.73
C LYS A 312 -8.57 -3.89 7.26
N GLY A 313 -8.28 -5.01 6.59
CA GLY A 313 -8.06 -5.03 5.15
C GLY A 313 -9.27 -4.51 4.37
N PHE A 314 -10.47 -4.94 4.77
CA PHE A 314 -11.74 -4.46 4.23
C PHE A 314 -11.96 -2.96 4.48
N ALA A 315 -11.74 -2.49 5.71
CA ALA A 315 -11.85 -1.07 6.06
C ALA A 315 -10.90 -0.19 5.25
N LEU A 316 -9.65 -0.63 5.06
CA LEU A 316 -8.64 0.05 4.23
C LEU A 316 -9.04 0.08 2.74
N ALA A 317 -9.75 -0.93 2.26
CA ALA A 317 -10.29 -0.93 0.89
C ALA A 317 -11.42 0.10 0.74
N LEU A 318 -12.38 0.18 1.67
CA LEU A 318 -13.43 1.20 1.68
C LEU A 318 -12.83 2.62 1.78
N MET A 319 -11.86 2.82 2.66
CA MET A 319 -11.10 4.07 2.78
C MET A 319 -10.42 4.45 1.46
N SER A 320 -9.90 3.46 0.71
CA SER A 320 -9.30 3.69 -0.61
C SER A 320 -10.33 4.06 -1.67
N ILE A 321 -11.57 3.55 -1.59
CA ILE A 321 -12.70 3.98 -2.43
C ILE A 321 -13.02 5.44 -2.16
N ALA A 322 -13.20 5.82 -0.89
CA ALA A 322 -13.49 7.19 -0.49
C ALA A 322 -12.40 8.17 -0.99
N ARG A 323 -11.12 7.79 -0.82
CA ARG A 323 -9.98 8.59 -1.33
C ARG A 323 -10.03 8.77 -2.84
N LYS A 324 -10.27 7.69 -3.59
CA LYS A 324 -10.35 7.73 -5.07
C LYS A 324 -11.51 8.59 -5.55
N GLN A 325 -12.65 8.52 -4.88
CA GLN A 325 -13.87 9.26 -5.22
C GLN A 325 -13.93 10.65 -4.61
N ARG A 326 -12.92 11.05 -3.81
CA ARG A 326 -12.87 12.29 -3.04
C ARG A 326 -14.11 12.50 -2.15
N ARG A 327 -14.62 11.40 -1.59
CA ARG A 327 -15.73 11.38 -0.63
C ARG A 327 -15.19 11.62 0.78
N ASP A 328 -15.99 12.19 1.64
CA ASP A 328 -15.71 12.19 3.07
C ASP A 328 -15.84 10.76 3.59
N PHE A 329 -14.99 10.40 4.54
CA PHE A 329 -14.97 9.08 5.16
C PHE A 329 -14.92 9.22 6.67
N ALA A 330 -15.78 8.51 7.37
CA ALA A 330 -15.72 8.40 8.82
C ALA A 330 -15.57 6.93 9.22
N TRP A 331 -14.68 6.66 10.16
CA TRP A 331 -14.51 5.36 10.76
C TRP A 331 -14.82 5.42 12.25
N ILE A 332 -15.73 4.55 12.69
CA ILE A 332 -16.20 4.41 14.06
C ILE A 332 -15.85 2.98 14.52
N PRO A 333 -14.71 2.76 15.18
CA PRO A 333 -14.44 1.49 15.82
C PRO A 333 -15.28 1.38 17.10
N PHE A 334 -15.89 0.22 17.33
CA PHE A 334 -16.72 0.00 18.50
C PHE A 334 -16.56 -1.39 19.10
N SER A 335 -16.95 -1.54 20.36
CA SER A 335 -17.08 -2.78 21.09
C SER A 335 -18.28 -2.65 22.05
N SER A 336 -18.10 -2.72 23.35
CA SER A 336 -19.15 -2.36 24.35
C SER A 336 -19.45 -0.88 24.35
N ASP A 337 -18.57 -0.05 23.79
CA ASP A 337 -18.75 1.41 23.58
C ASP A 337 -18.16 1.79 22.22
N ALA A 338 -18.42 3.00 21.75
CA ALA A 338 -17.84 3.55 20.54
C ALA A 338 -16.66 4.45 20.88
N GLU A 339 -15.55 4.24 20.19
CA GLU A 339 -14.40 5.15 20.24
C GLU A 339 -14.68 6.44 19.47
N GLU A 340 -13.86 7.47 19.72
CA GLU A 340 -13.97 8.73 19.01
C GLU A 340 -13.84 8.52 17.49
N PRO A 341 -14.84 8.99 16.70
CA PRO A 341 -14.85 8.82 15.26
C PRO A 341 -13.67 9.49 14.59
N LEU A 342 -13.01 8.77 13.68
CA LEU A 342 -11.97 9.32 12.83
C LEU A 342 -12.59 9.79 11.51
N VAL A 343 -12.63 11.11 11.31
CA VAL A 343 -13.28 11.74 10.15
C VAL A 343 -12.23 12.30 9.20
N TYR A 344 -12.35 11.94 7.92
CA TYR A 344 -11.43 12.31 6.84
C TYR A 344 -12.16 13.05 5.74
N GLU A 345 -11.84 14.33 5.57
CA GLU A 345 -12.50 15.18 4.59
C GLU A 345 -11.99 14.94 3.17
N ARG A 346 -12.91 14.81 2.21
CA ARG A 346 -12.63 14.70 0.76
C ARG A 346 -11.56 13.68 0.39
N GLY A 347 -11.52 12.56 1.12
CA GLY A 347 -10.52 11.52 0.91
C GLY A 347 -9.07 11.95 1.23
N LYS A 348 -8.87 12.99 2.04
CA LYS A 348 -7.56 13.40 2.55
C LYS A 348 -7.14 12.47 3.68
N ILE A 349 -6.58 11.34 3.32
CA ILE A 349 -6.15 10.29 4.22
C ILE A 349 -4.63 10.21 4.17
N THR A 350 -3.99 10.33 5.32
CA THR A 350 -2.54 10.24 5.45
C THR A 350 -2.09 8.80 5.69
N VAL A 351 -0.79 8.55 5.55
CA VAL A 351 -0.19 7.24 5.91
C VAL A 351 -0.38 6.94 7.39
N GLN A 352 -0.28 7.96 8.24
CA GLN A 352 -0.47 7.82 9.69
C GLN A 352 -1.90 7.37 10.03
N ASP A 353 -2.90 7.87 9.31
CA ASP A 353 -4.30 7.46 9.48
C ASP A 353 -4.51 6.00 9.12
N MET A 354 -3.88 5.52 8.04
CA MET A 354 -3.92 4.11 7.65
C MET A 354 -3.25 3.22 8.70
N ILE A 355 -2.12 3.65 9.25
CA ILE A 355 -1.44 2.94 10.34
C ILE A 355 -2.33 2.91 11.59
N LYS A 356 -2.93 4.05 11.94
CA LYS A 356 -3.83 4.16 13.10
C LYS A 356 -5.00 3.18 12.97
N LEU A 357 -5.66 3.14 11.81
CA LEU A 357 -6.73 2.17 11.53
C LEU A 357 -6.24 0.73 11.67
N ALA A 358 -5.06 0.41 11.15
CA ALA A 358 -4.52 -0.95 11.20
C ALA A 358 -4.12 -1.41 12.61
N THR A 359 -3.83 -0.48 13.54
CA THR A 359 -3.31 -0.82 14.88
C THR A 359 -4.37 -0.85 15.99
N ILE A 360 -5.50 -0.15 15.82
CA ILE A 360 -6.56 -0.09 16.85
C ILE A 360 -7.24 -1.46 16.96
N PHE A 361 -7.35 -1.99 18.19
CA PHE A 361 -8.19 -3.13 18.55
C PHE A 361 -8.68 -2.94 19.98
N LEU A 362 -10.01 -3.02 20.19
CA LEU A 362 -10.63 -2.66 21.45
C LEU A 362 -10.80 -3.88 22.39
N GLY A 363 -11.27 -5.00 21.85
CA GLY A 363 -11.70 -6.13 22.67
C GLY A 363 -13.01 -5.83 23.41
N GLY A 364 -13.39 -6.69 24.36
CA GLY A 364 -14.63 -6.50 25.12
C GLY A 364 -15.85 -7.12 24.47
N GLY A 365 -17.05 -6.65 24.87
CA GLY A 365 -18.35 -7.09 24.33
C GLY A 365 -18.79 -6.30 23.10
N THR A 366 -20.07 -6.42 22.73
CA THR A 366 -20.64 -5.77 21.55
C THR A 366 -21.92 -5.04 21.91
N GLU A 367 -21.99 -3.73 21.61
CA GLU A 367 -23.16 -2.89 21.76
C GLU A 367 -23.41 -2.08 20.48
N PHE A 368 -24.64 -2.08 19.94
CA PHE A 368 -24.93 -1.43 18.65
C PHE A 368 -25.35 0.04 18.76
N GLU A 369 -25.94 0.43 19.87
CA GLU A 369 -26.45 1.79 20.04
C GLU A 369 -25.32 2.86 20.12
N PRO A 370 -24.19 2.66 20.81
CA PRO A 370 -23.13 3.65 20.86
C PRO A 370 -22.57 4.05 19.48
N PRO A 371 -22.16 3.13 18.58
CA PRO A 371 -21.66 3.51 17.26
C PRO A 371 -22.72 4.16 16.37
N LEU A 372 -24.00 3.79 16.50
CA LEU A 372 -25.10 4.41 15.77
C LEU A 372 -25.38 5.84 16.27
N ARG A 373 -25.23 6.10 17.57
CA ARG A 373 -25.29 7.46 18.14
C ARG A 373 -24.18 8.36 17.58
N GLU A 374 -22.96 7.86 17.52
CA GLU A 374 -21.86 8.59 16.92
C GLU A 374 -22.07 8.82 15.41
N ALA A 375 -22.56 7.82 14.67
CA ALA A 375 -22.94 7.99 13.27
C ALA A 375 -24.03 9.05 13.11
N SER A 376 -25.07 9.07 13.99
CA SER A 376 -26.11 10.11 13.99
C SER A 376 -25.52 11.50 14.19
N ARG A 377 -24.55 11.65 15.10
CA ARG A 377 -23.87 12.91 15.37
C ARG A 377 -23.11 13.42 14.13
N ILE A 378 -22.42 12.52 13.43
CA ILE A 378 -21.69 12.85 12.21
C ILE A 378 -22.64 13.24 11.09
N ILE A 379 -23.75 12.50 10.89
CA ILE A 379 -24.74 12.76 9.83
C ILE A 379 -25.46 14.11 10.04
N GLN A 380 -25.61 14.57 11.25
CA GLN A 380 -26.18 15.90 11.53
C GLN A 380 -25.30 17.03 11.00
N GLN A 381 -24.02 16.81 10.82
CA GLN A 381 -23.13 17.76 10.14
C GLN A 381 -23.51 17.85 8.65
N SER A 382 -23.50 19.07 8.11
CA SER A 382 -23.98 19.34 6.73
C SER A 382 -23.27 18.54 5.64
N ARG A 383 -22.04 18.10 5.90
CA ARG A 383 -21.19 17.35 4.97
C ARG A 383 -21.59 15.87 4.80
N PHE A 384 -22.27 15.31 5.80
CA PHE A 384 -22.61 13.88 5.84
C PHE A 384 -24.09 13.59 5.50
N ASN A 385 -24.76 14.52 4.81
CA ASN A 385 -26.07 14.25 4.22
C ASN A 385 -25.97 13.16 3.16
N GLN A 386 -26.97 12.28 3.07
CA GLN A 386 -27.02 11.16 2.11
C GLN A 386 -25.80 10.22 2.25
N ALA A 387 -25.37 9.96 3.49
CA ALA A 387 -24.24 9.07 3.74
C ALA A 387 -24.58 7.62 3.41
N ASP A 388 -23.57 6.86 2.95
CA ASP A 388 -23.63 5.40 2.91
C ASP A 388 -22.98 4.86 4.19
N ILE A 389 -23.75 4.22 5.06
CA ILE A 389 -23.27 3.60 6.30
C ILE A 389 -23.02 2.13 6.04
N VAL A 390 -21.84 1.64 6.39
CA VAL A 390 -21.50 0.22 6.43
C VAL A 390 -21.32 -0.17 7.88
N PHE A 391 -22.18 -1.02 8.39
CA PHE A 391 -22.14 -1.54 9.74
C PHE A 391 -21.68 -2.99 9.71
N VAL A 392 -20.59 -3.31 10.40
CA VAL A 392 -19.95 -4.64 10.36
C VAL A 392 -19.82 -5.19 11.75
N THR A 393 -20.37 -6.40 11.99
CA THR A 393 -20.32 -7.10 13.27
C THR A 393 -20.40 -8.61 13.10
N ASP A 394 -19.91 -9.37 14.07
CA ASP A 394 -20.12 -10.80 14.25
C ASP A 394 -20.89 -11.08 15.56
N GLY A 395 -21.27 -10.04 16.31
CA GLY A 395 -21.94 -10.14 17.59
C GLY A 395 -23.45 -9.92 17.54
N GLU A 396 -24.11 -10.25 18.65
CA GLU A 396 -25.51 -10.00 18.91
C GLU A 396 -25.67 -8.86 19.92
N SER A 397 -26.45 -7.86 19.55
CA SER A 397 -26.88 -6.77 20.41
C SER A 397 -28.19 -6.18 19.90
N HIS A 398 -28.78 -5.25 20.65
CA HIS A 398 -30.03 -4.62 20.30
C HIS A 398 -29.92 -3.11 20.55
N ALA A 399 -30.49 -2.32 19.65
CA ALA A 399 -30.73 -0.90 19.91
C ALA A 399 -32.11 -0.72 20.55
N SER A 400 -32.24 0.21 21.47
CA SER A 400 -33.52 0.49 22.13
C SER A 400 -34.58 1.00 21.14
N GLU A 401 -35.88 0.64 21.36
CA GLU A 401 -36.95 1.09 20.49
C GLU A 401 -37.04 2.61 20.38
N CYS A 402 -36.81 3.32 21.49
CA CYS A 402 -36.77 4.78 21.50
C CYS A 402 -35.65 5.34 20.61
N PHE A 403 -34.48 4.71 20.61
CA PHE A 403 -33.41 5.10 19.74
C PHE A 403 -33.74 4.78 18.26
N LEU A 404 -34.30 3.62 17.96
CA LEU A 404 -34.68 3.23 16.59
C LEU A 404 -35.73 4.17 15.98
N GLN A 405 -36.68 4.66 16.76
CA GLN A 405 -37.63 5.68 16.29
C GLN A 405 -36.92 6.97 15.86
N SER A 406 -36.07 7.52 16.73
CA SER A 406 -35.29 8.74 16.40
C SER A 406 -34.30 8.53 15.27
N TRP A 407 -33.74 7.33 15.13
CA TRP A 407 -32.84 6.95 14.03
C TRP A 407 -33.57 6.95 12.68
N ASN A 408 -34.77 6.33 12.62
CA ASN A 408 -35.57 6.26 11.40
C ASN A 408 -36.10 7.64 10.98
N GLU A 409 -36.51 8.49 11.93
CA GLU A 409 -36.87 9.88 11.64
C GLU A 409 -35.67 10.68 11.05
N LEU A 410 -34.48 10.48 11.60
CA LEU A 410 -33.26 11.11 11.09
C LEU A 410 -32.93 10.60 9.69
N LYS A 411 -33.13 9.30 9.44
CA LYS A 411 -32.90 8.65 8.16
C LYS A 411 -33.79 9.20 7.05
N ASP A 412 -35.08 9.33 7.32
CA ASP A 412 -36.06 9.94 6.41
C ASP A 412 -35.71 11.41 6.11
N LYS A 413 -35.27 12.14 7.10
CA LYS A 413 -34.91 13.56 6.97
C LYS A 413 -33.61 13.79 6.21
N LYS A 414 -32.61 12.91 6.37
CA LYS A 414 -31.25 13.10 5.83
C LYS A 414 -30.97 12.22 4.59
N GLY A 415 -31.80 11.23 4.33
CA GLY A 415 -31.70 10.35 3.15
C GLY A 415 -30.43 9.49 3.13
N PHE A 416 -29.91 9.06 4.29
CA PHE A 416 -28.79 8.13 4.36
C PHE A 416 -29.24 6.68 4.28
N SER A 417 -28.34 5.79 3.85
CA SER A 417 -28.60 4.36 3.73
C SER A 417 -27.66 3.54 4.62
N VAL A 418 -28.15 2.40 5.12
CA VAL A 418 -27.40 1.52 6.01
C VAL A 418 -27.32 0.11 5.44
N LEU A 419 -26.12 -0.35 5.19
CA LEU A 419 -25.79 -1.72 4.84
C LEU A 419 -25.15 -2.40 6.04
N SER A 420 -25.80 -3.41 6.60
CA SER A 420 -25.22 -4.24 7.67
C SER A 420 -24.63 -5.52 7.12
N LEU A 421 -23.38 -5.79 7.50
CA LEU A 421 -22.65 -7.03 7.24
C LEU A 421 -22.58 -7.85 8.52
N LEU A 422 -23.28 -8.99 8.54
CA LEU A 422 -23.26 -9.93 9.64
C LEU A 422 -22.31 -11.10 9.31
N LEU A 423 -21.32 -11.28 10.15
CA LEU A 423 -20.29 -12.31 9.99
C LEU A 423 -20.61 -13.49 10.93
N GLY A 424 -20.61 -14.71 10.40
CA GLY A 424 -20.94 -15.89 11.18
C GLY A 424 -22.40 -16.33 11.02
N ARG A 425 -22.94 -17.01 12.04
CA ARG A 425 -24.30 -17.62 12.02
C ARG A 425 -25.35 -16.81 12.78
N GLU A 426 -25.08 -15.55 13.03
CA GLU A 426 -25.85 -14.71 13.92
C GLU A 426 -27.26 -14.38 13.40
N SER A 427 -28.15 -14.05 14.32
CA SER A 427 -29.52 -13.63 14.05
C SER A 427 -29.54 -12.24 13.42
N ILE A 428 -30.45 -12.01 12.44
CA ILE A 428 -30.65 -10.67 11.85
C ILE A 428 -31.44 -9.71 12.76
N HIS A 429 -32.14 -10.23 13.77
CA HIS A 429 -33.08 -9.42 14.57
C HIS A 429 -32.43 -8.17 15.21
N GLY A 430 -31.15 -8.23 15.56
CA GLY A 430 -30.48 -7.10 16.20
C GLY A 430 -30.23 -5.92 15.26
N VAL A 431 -30.13 -6.15 13.95
CA VAL A 431 -29.77 -5.11 12.96
C VAL A 431 -30.94 -4.68 12.06
N GLU A 432 -32.03 -5.45 12.03
CA GLU A 432 -33.21 -5.16 11.17
C GLU A 432 -33.80 -3.78 11.42
N GLY A 433 -33.84 -3.35 12.68
CA GLY A 433 -34.49 -2.10 13.06
C GLY A 433 -33.84 -0.81 12.53
N PHE A 434 -32.58 -0.87 12.12
CA PHE A 434 -31.84 0.31 11.63
C PHE A 434 -31.27 0.15 10.22
N SER A 435 -31.28 -1.06 9.63
CA SER A 435 -30.65 -1.38 8.35
C SER A 435 -31.63 -1.33 7.18
N ASP A 436 -31.18 -0.85 6.01
CA ASP A 436 -31.91 -0.97 4.75
C ASP A 436 -31.61 -2.27 4.03
N ARG A 437 -30.37 -2.71 4.17
CA ARG A 437 -29.87 -3.93 3.53
C ARG A 437 -29.03 -4.72 4.51
N ILE A 438 -29.27 -6.00 4.58
CA ILE A 438 -28.52 -6.90 5.45
C ILE A 438 -27.89 -7.98 4.59
N VAL A 439 -26.59 -8.16 4.74
CA VAL A 439 -25.81 -9.20 4.08
C VAL A 439 -25.24 -10.12 5.14
N ARG A 440 -25.50 -11.42 4.99
CA ARG A 440 -24.91 -12.47 5.82
C ARG A 440 -23.75 -13.10 5.10
N ALA A 441 -22.67 -13.33 5.83
CA ALA A 441 -21.49 -13.99 5.31
C ALA A 441 -20.84 -14.87 6.38
N SER A 442 -20.17 -15.92 5.99
CA SER A 442 -19.40 -16.75 6.93
C SER A 442 -18.10 -16.06 7.32
N SER A 443 -17.55 -15.24 6.44
CA SER A 443 -16.33 -14.46 6.63
C SER A 443 -16.26 -13.28 5.66
N PHE A 444 -15.27 -12.43 5.81
CA PHE A 444 -14.98 -11.36 4.84
C PHE A 444 -14.55 -11.87 3.44
N GLU A 445 -14.25 -13.15 3.29
CA GLU A 445 -13.88 -13.74 1.99
C GLU A 445 -15.12 -14.05 1.13
N ASP A 446 -16.30 -14.09 1.70
CA ASP A 446 -17.54 -14.35 0.97
C ASP A 446 -17.82 -13.26 -0.06
N GLU A 447 -18.24 -13.69 -1.24
CA GLU A 447 -18.56 -12.77 -2.33
C GLU A 447 -19.70 -11.79 -1.99
N SER A 448 -20.60 -12.19 -1.11
CA SER A 448 -21.72 -11.37 -0.61
C SER A 448 -21.23 -10.10 0.10
N VAL A 449 -20.14 -10.18 0.89
CA VAL A 449 -19.54 -9.02 1.59
C VAL A 449 -19.01 -7.98 0.59
N HIS A 450 -18.56 -8.44 -0.57
CA HIS A 450 -18.00 -7.56 -1.59
C HIS A 450 -19.04 -6.60 -2.20
N GLN A 451 -20.34 -6.81 -1.94
CA GLN A 451 -21.41 -5.88 -2.31
C GLN A 451 -21.26 -4.52 -1.58
N ALA A 452 -20.62 -4.50 -0.41
CA ALA A 452 -20.30 -3.24 0.27
C ALA A 452 -19.37 -2.32 -0.52
N PHE A 453 -18.63 -2.85 -1.49
CA PHE A 453 -17.77 -2.03 -2.36
C PHE A 453 -18.53 -1.37 -3.52
N GLU A 454 -19.82 -1.67 -3.67
CA GLU A 454 -20.69 -1.08 -4.69
C GLU A 454 -21.30 0.27 -4.25
N ILE A 455 -21.08 0.68 -3.03
CA ILE A 455 -21.54 1.97 -2.47
C ILE A 455 -20.92 3.18 -3.16
#